data_9ba7f7279040c4aff1bf0a0393cb9767
#
_entry.id   9ba7f7279040c4aff1bf0a0393cb9767
#
_cell.length_a   1.000
_cell.length_b   1.000
_cell.length_c   1.000
_cell.angle_alpha   90.00
_cell.angle_beta   90.00
_cell.angle_gamma   90.00
#
_symmetry.space_group_name_H-M   'P 1'
#
loop_
_entity.id
_entity.type
_entity.pdbx_description
1 polymer ?
#
loop_
_entity_poly.entity_id
_entity_poly.type
_entity_poly.pdbx_seq_one_letter_code
_entity_poly.pdbx_strand_id
1 'polypeptide(L)'
;MPVGRSRAKGILLLGVLGTAVSAILVRYSQAPSLVTATYRLGWTVLLLLPAALLRGGAEWKRVTRRDVGLCALSGVCLALHFALWFESLKWTSVASSTALVSTEVIFVALGFALLFGGRISRLGWGAIALAVAGSTVLAFAGGGAGGTVGGNGLALAGAAAVAAYTLIGRYQREHLSTTVYTALTYTACLITLLVLDGVTGTAVWGWPPREWLIGLGLAVFCTLMGHSLFSWCLRELSPAYVSAAKLCEPVFAAVLAGILFGEIPDPAEWISGGMVLAGVLLYTYTER
;
A
#
# COMPACT_ATOMS: atom_id res chain seq x y z
N MET A 1 -17.07 18.69 9.37
CA MET A 1 -16.82 19.60 8.25
C MET A 1 -16.00 18.85 7.22
N PRO A 2 -16.30 18.91 5.91
CA PRO A 2 -15.45 18.34 4.89
C PRO A 2 -14.09 19.04 4.99
N VAL A 3 -13.05 18.25 5.16
CA VAL A 3 -11.67 18.73 5.13
C VAL A 3 -11.39 19.10 3.69
N GLY A 4 -10.99 20.34 3.42
CA GLY A 4 -10.80 20.80 2.05
C GLY A 4 -9.86 19.86 1.26
N ARG A 5 -10.17 19.62 -0.03
CA ARG A 5 -9.38 18.73 -0.92
C ARG A 5 -7.87 18.98 -0.86
N SER A 6 -7.43 20.23 -0.68
CA SER A 6 -6.02 20.58 -0.55
C SER A 6 -5.36 19.93 0.69
N ARG A 7 -6.06 19.93 1.83
CA ARG A 7 -5.58 19.28 3.05
C ARG A 7 -5.52 17.75 2.90
N ALA A 8 -6.49 17.16 2.21
CA ALA A 8 -6.48 15.72 1.92
C ALA A 8 -5.29 15.32 1.05
N LYS A 9 -4.89 16.15 0.07
CA LYS A 9 -3.70 15.93 -0.75
C LYS A 9 -2.41 15.99 0.08
N GLY A 10 -2.31 16.92 1.02
CA GLY A 10 -1.16 16.99 1.96
C GLY A 10 -1.07 15.76 2.87
N ILE A 11 -2.21 15.30 3.39
CA ILE A 11 -2.27 14.06 4.19
C ILE A 11 -1.90 12.83 3.36
N LEU A 12 -2.34 12.78 2.10
CA LEU A 12 -1.97 11.72 1.17
C LEU A 12 -0.46 11.64 0.95
N LEU A 13 0.20 12.79 0.77
CA LEU A 13 1.65 12.87 0.63
C LEU A 13 2.39 12.34 1.86
N LEU A 14 1.91 12.67 3.07
CA LEU A 14 2.46 12.09 4.31
C LEU A 14 2.31 10.57 4.33
N GLY A 15 1.19 10.05 3.86
CA GLY A 15 0.97 8.60 3.71
C GLY A 15 1.98 7.96 2.75
N VAL A 16 2.22 8.58 1.59
CA VAL A 16 3.20 8.10 0.59
C VAL A 16 4.62 8.10 1.15
N LEU A 17 5.02 9.16 1.85
CA LEU A 17 6.32 9.22 2.53
C LEU A 17 6.46 8.12 3.59
N GLY A 18 5.38 7.84 4.33
CA GLY A 18 5.37 6.76 5.31
C GLY A 18 5.57 5.39 4.67
N THR A 19 4.88 5.11 3.57
CA THR A 19 5.02 3.81 2.88
C THR A 19 6.34 3.65 2.14
N ALA A 20 6.97 4.74 1.67
CA ALA A 20 8.26 4.70 1.01
C ALA A 20 9.39 4.10 1.88
N VAL A 21 9.26 4.18 3.21
CA VAL A 21 10.20 3.54 4.16
C VAL A 21 10.08 2.01 4.16
N SER A 22 8.97 1.46 3.65
CA SER A 22 8.67 0.02 3.74
C SER A 22 9.73 -0.85 3.07
N ALA A 23 10.13 -0.53 1.85
CA ALA A 23 11.14 -1.30 1.10
C ALA A 23 12.48 -1.37 1.85
N ILE A 24 12.87 -0.27 2.50
CA ILE A 24 14.10 -0.19 3.30
C ILE A 24 14.00 -1.10 4.53
N LEU A 25 12.91 -1.01 5.28
CA LEU A 25 12.72 -1.83 6.48
C LEU A 25 12.60 -3.32 6.15
N VAL A 26 11.89 -3.67 5.08
CA VAL A 26 11.77 -5.07 4.61
C VAL A 26 13.14 -5.61 4.17
N ARG A 27 13.98 -4.80 3.51
CA ARG A 27 15.34 -5.20 3.12
C ARG A 27 16.24 -5.54 4.31
N TYR A 28 16.00 -4.93 5.46
CA TYR A 28 16.74 -5.23 6.69
C TYR A 28 16.21 -6.47 7.41
N SER A 29 15.01 -6.95 7.12
CA SER A 29 14.45 -8.15 7.74
C SER A 29 15.11 -9.41 7.22
N GLN A 30 15.45 -10.31 8.14
CA GLN A 30 15.94 -11.65 7.87
C GLN A 30 14.89 -12.73 8.12
N ALA A 31 13.72 -12.33 8.63
CA ALA A 31 12.60 -13.23 8.84
C ALA A 31 11.90 -13.58 7.50
N PRO A 32 11.16 -14.69 7.44
CA PRO A 32 10.28 -14.99 6.32
C PRO A 32 9.29 -13.85 6.05
N SER A 33 8.91 -13.66 4.79
CA SER A 33 8.02 -12.59 4.35
C SER A 33 6.71 -12.55 5.13
N LEU A 34 6.11 -13.73 5.40
CA LEU A 34 4.89 -13.85 6.19
C LEU A 34 5.11 -13.36 7.62
N VAL A 35 6.19 -13.76 8.28
CA VAL A 35 6.51 -13.33 9.66
C VAL A 35 6.66 -11.81 9.73
N THR A 36 7.37 -11.21 8.76
CA THR A 36 7.54 -9.75 8.70
C THR A 36 6.19 -9.03 8.57
N ALA A 37 5.29 -9.56 7.71
CA ALA A 37 3.94 -9.06 7.57
C ALA A 37 3.11 -9.27 8.85
N THR A 38 3.21 -10.43 9.48
CA THR A 38 2.52 -10.75 10.73
C THR A 38 2.96 -9.83 11.87
N TYR A 39 4.26 -9.57 12.03
CA TYR A 39 4.75 -8.61 13.03
C TYR A 39 4.28 -7.19 12.76
N ARG A 40 4.30 -6.75 11.49
CA ARG A 40 3.75 -5.46 11.07
C ARG A 40 2.30 -5.33 11.50
N LEU A 41 1.45 -6.29 11.18
CA LEU A 41 0.02 -6.24 11.51
C LEU A 41 -0.24 -6.49 12.99
N GLY A 42 0.55 -7.33 13.66
CA GLY A 42 0.48 -7.55 15.11
C GLY A 42 0.66 -6.25 15.88
N TRP A 43 1.74 -5.51 15.63
CA TRP A 43 1.96 -4.20 16.21
C TRP A 43 0.89 -3.19 15.82
N THR A 44 0.44 -3.21 14.55
CA THR A 44 -0.62 -2.31 14.09
C THR A 44 -1.92 -2.51 14.89
N VAL A 45 -2.35 -3.76 15.03
CA VAL A 45 -3.58 -4.09 15.78
C VAL A 45 -3.40 -3.77 17.27
N LEU A 46 -2.26 -4.11 17.86
CA LEU A 46 -1.96 -3.82 19.26
C LEU A 46 -2.06 -2.31 19.56
N LEU A 47 -1.56 -1.45 18.67
CA LEU A 47 -1.58 0.00 18.86
C LEU A 47 -2.94 0.63 18.52
N LEU A 48 -3.60 0.14 17.46
CA LEU A 48 -4.83 0.74 16.94
C LEU A 48 -6.08 0.26 17.66
N LEU A 49 -6.19 -1.04 17.95
CA LEU A 49 -7.44 -1.64 18.45
C LEU A 49 -7.91 -1.06 19.78
N PRO A 50 -7.04 -0.87 20.80
CA PRO A 50 -7.47 -0.22 22.04
C PRO A 50 -8.01 1.19 21.81
N ALA A 51 -7.32 1.99 20.98
CA ALA A 51 -7.77 3.33 20.63
C ALA A 51 -9.09 3.32 19.84
N ALA A 52 -9.29 2.33 18.97
CA ALA A 52 -10.52 2.16 18.20
C ALA A 52 -11.71 1.77 19.08
N LEU A 53 -11.50 0.87 20.03
CA LEU A 53 -12.55 0.46 20.99
C LEU A 53 -12.98 1.63 21.89
N LEU A 54 -12.01 2.43 22.37
CA LEU A 54 -12.29 3.58 23.22
C LEU A 54 -12.96 4.73 22.46
N ARG A 55 -12.52 5.03 21.22
CA ARG A 55 -12.99 6.19 20.44
C ARG A 55 -14.16 5.88 19.52
N GLY A 56 -14.35 4.64 19.12
CA GLY A 56 -15.42 4.23 18.19
C GLY A 56 -16.83 4.32 18.80
N GLY A 57 -16.95 4.26 20.14
CA GLY A 57 -18.17 4.58 20.88
C GLY A 57 -19.45 4.00 20.27
N ALA A 58 -20.40 4.88 19.99
CA ALA A 58 -21.70 4.52 19.42
C ALA A 58 -21.63 3.98 17.98
N GLU A 59 -20.54 4.23 17.23
CA GLU A 59 -20.38 3.74 15.86
C GLU A 59 -20.32 2.21 15.83
N TRP A 60 -19.65 1.57 16.79
CA TRP A 60 -19.60 0.11 16.90
C TRP A 60 -20.96 -0.55 16.94
N LYS A 61 -21.96 0.12 17.53
CA LYS A 61 -23.34 -0.38 17.62
C LYS A 61 -24.09 -0.29 16.27
N ARG A 62 -23.58 0.49 15.31
CA ARG A 62 -24.16 0.68 13.97
C ARG A 62 -23.49 -0.19 12.92
N VAL A 63 -22.38 -0.84 13.26
CA VAL A 63 -21.66 -1.75 12.36
C VAL A 63 -22.54 -2.97 12.09
N THR A 64 -22.86 -3.20 10.82
CA THR A 64 -23.69 -4.32 10.40
C THR A 64 -22.85 -5.56 10.13
N ARG A 65 -23.49 -6.73 10.06
CA ARG A 65 -22.81 -7.98 9.65
C ARG A 65 -22.19 -7.87 8.25
N ARG A 66 -22.83 -7.11 7.35
CA ARG A 66 -22.31 -6.83 6.01
C ARG A 66 -21.04 -6.01 6.07
N ASP A 67 -20.99 -4.99 6.93
CA ASP A 67 -19.78 -4.19 7.12
C ASP A 67 -18.61 -5.03 7.63
N VAL A 68 -18.87 -5.88 8.64
CA VAL A 68 -17.85 -6.81 9.16
C VAL A 68 -17.36 -7.75 8.04
N GLY A 69 -18.27 -8.31 7.23
CA GLY A 69 -17.91 -9.18 6.12
C GLY A 69 -17.06 -8.47 5.06
N LEU A 70 -17.42 -7.25 4.67
CA LEU A 70 -16.65 -6.46 3.70
C LEU A 70 -15.30 -5.99 4.26
N CYS A 71 -15.24 -5.59 5.52
CA CYS A 71 -13.97 -5.25 6.18
C CYS A 71 -13.09 -6.50 6.32
N ALA A 72 -13.66 -7.67 6.60
CA ALA A 72 -12.92 -8.92 6.63
C ALA A 72 -12.37 -9.29 5.25
N LEU A 73 -13.17 -9.18 4.19
CA LEU A 73 -12.71 -9.38 2.81
C LEU A 73 -11.60 -8.39 2.44
N SER A 74 -11.75 -7.12 2.82
CA SER A 74 -10.69 -6.11 2.66
C SER A 74 -9.40 -6.51 3.37
N GLY A 75 -9.51 -7.04 4.59
CA GLY A 75 -8.38 -7.55 5.37
C GLY A 75 -7.70 -8.75 4.73
N VAL A 76 -8.48 -9.70 4.19
CA VAL A 76 -7.94 -10.84 3.41
C VAL A 76 -7.19 -10.34 2.17
N CYS A 77 -7.77 -9.41 1.41
CA CYS A 77 -7.12 -8.83 0.26
C CYS A 77 -5.78 -8.14 0.64
N LEU A 78 -5.75 -7.40 1.75
CA LEU A 78 -4.54 -6.76 2.25
C LEU A 78 -3.49 -7.79 2.72
N ALA A 79 -3.89 -8.87 3.37
CA ALA A 79 -3.00 -9.96 3.77
C ALA A 79 -2.37 -10.65 2.56
N LEU A 80 -3.18 -10.98 1.55
CA LEU A 80 -2.70 -11.54 0.30
C LEU A 80 -1.74 -10.58 -0.42
N HIS A 81 -2.04 -9.29 -0.43
CA HIS A 81 -1.12 -8.29 -0.97
C HIS A 81 0.25 -8.36 -0.30
N PHE A 82 0.31 -8.33 1.03
CA PHE A 82 1.59 -8.39 1.74
C PHE A 82 2.31 -9.72 1.54
N ALA A 83 1.61 -10.84 1.62
CA ALA A 83 2.19 -12.16 1.42
C ALA A 83 2.79 -12.30 0.00
N LEU A 84 2.03 -11.92 -1.03
CA LEU A 84 2.45 -12.02 -2.43
C LEU A 84 3.56 -11.01 -2.77
N TRP A 85 3.44 -9.77 -2.33
CA TRP A 85 4.43 -8.74 -2.59
C TRP A 85 5.76 -9.02 -1.88
N PHE A 86 5.73 -9.32 -0.59
CA PHE A 86 6.96 -9.63 0.15
C PHE A 86 7.63 -10.89 -0.38
N GLU A 87 6.85 -11.90 -0.79
CA GLU A 87 7.39 -13.09 -1.41
C GLU A 87 7.99 -12.79 -2.78
N SER A 88 7.36 -11.92 -3.59
CA SER A 88 7.89 -11.52 -4.90
C SER A 88 9.29 -10.90 -4.79
N LEU A 89 9.57 -10.16 -3.68
CA LEU A 89 10.89 -9.56 -3.43
C LEU A 89 12.03 -10.58 -3.28
N LYS A 90 11.73 -11.86 -3.07
CA LYS A 90 12.72 -12.94 -3.03
C LYS A 90 12.98 -13.54 -4.42
N TRP A 91 12.03 -13.38 -5.35
CA TRP A 91 12.07 -14.02 -6.66
C TRP A 91 12.35 -13.06 -7.80
N THR A 92 12.27 -11.76 -7.54
CA THR A 92 12.57 -10.71 -8.51
C THR A 92 13.30 -9.55 -7.83
N SER A 93 13.84 -8.61 -8.60
CA SER A 93 14.47 -7.43 -8.02
C SER A 93 13.46 -6.58 -7.25
N VAL A 94 13.93 -5.86 -6.21
CA VAL A 94 13.10 -4.91 -5.44
C VAL A 94 12.45 -3.90 -6.38
N ALA A 95 13.22 -3.41 -7.36
CA ALA A 95 12.76 -2.46 -8.34
C ALA A 95 11.63 -3.02 -9.21
N SER A 96 11.81 -4.22 -9.81
CA SER A 96 10.77 -4.88 -10.61
C SER A 96 9.52 -5.21 -9.81
N SER A 97 9.68 -5.77 -8.61
CA SER A 97 8.57 -6.08 -7.71
C SER A 97 7.77 -4.83 -7.37
N THR A 98 8.44 -3.73 -6.97
CA THR A 98 7.79 -2.48 -6.59
C THR A 98 7.10 -1.82 -7.76
N ALA A 99 7.71 -1.82 -8.96
CA ALA A 99 7.07 -1.29 -10.17
C ALA A 99 5.82 -2.07 -10.55
N LEU A 100 5.91 -3.41 -10.53
CA LEU A 100 4.75 -4.25 -10.87
C LEU A 100 3.61 -4.11 -9.86
N VAL A 101 3.92 -4.03 -8.58
CA VAL A 101 2.88 -3.80 -7.55
C VAL A 101 2.26 -2.41 -7.69
N SER A 102 3.03 -1.42 -8.13
CA SER A 102 2.53 -0.05 -8.38
C SER A 102 1.54 0.03 -9.54
N THR A 103 1.46 -1.01 -10.40
CA THR A 103 0.41 -1.11 -11.42
C THR A 103 -0.99 -1.28 -10.83
N GLU A 104 -1.12 -1.41 -9.50
CA GLU A 104 -2.41 -1.39 -8.79
C GLU A 104 -3.30 -0.23 -9.24
N VAL A 105 -2.70 0.92 -9.61
CA VAL A 105 -3.45 2.10 -10.08
C VAL A 105 -4.34 1.78 -11.28
N ILE A 106 -3.90 0.89 -12.17
CA ILE A 106 -4.68 0.47 -13.34
C ILE A 106 -5.90 -0.35 -12.88
N PHE A 107 -5.69 -1.32 -11.98
CA PHE A 107 -6.79 -2.13 -11.43
C PHE A 107 -7.79 -1.27 -10.64
N VAL A 108 -7.30 -0.32 -9.84
CA VAL A 108 -8.16 0.62 -9.08
C VAL A 108 -8.92 1.53 -10.03
N ALA A 109 -8.27 2.08 -11.06
CA ALA A 109 -8.90 2.96 -12.03
C ALA A 109 -10.03 2.24 -12.80
N LEU A 110 -9.77 1.02 -13.27
CA LEU A 110 -10.77 0.17 -13.91
C LEU A 110 -11.91 -0.18 -12.95
N GLY A 111 -11.58 -0.65 -11.75
CA GLY A 111 -12.58 -0.99 -10.73
C GLY A 111 -13.41 0.23 -10.31
N PHE A 112 -12.81 1.41 -10.20
CA PHE A 112 -13.53 2.65 -9.89
C PHE A 112 -14.51 3.02 -11.01
N ALA A 113 -14.10 2.89 -12.27
CA ALA A 113 -14.98 3.14 -13.40
C ALA A 113 -16.14 2.13 -13.46
N LEU A 114 -15.86 0.83 -13.24
CA LEU A 114 -16.86 -0.24 -13.37
C LEU A 114 -17.83 -0.32 -12.18
N LEU A 115 -17.33 -0.16 -10.95
CA LEU A 115 -18.11 -0.39 -9.73
C LEU A 115 -18.77 0.88 -9.19
N PHE A 116 -18.17 2.04 -9.41
CA PHE A 116 -18.64 3.32 -8.87
C PHE A 116 -19.11 4.30 -9.96
N GLY A 117 -19.10 3.88 -11.23
CA GLY A 117 -19.43 4.76 -12.35
C GLY A 117 -18.46 5.94 -12.50
N GLY A 118 -17.27 5.84 -11.90
CA GLY A 118 -16.23 6.86 -11.97
C GLY A 118 -15.79 7.09 -13.41
N ARG A 119 -15.51 8.35 -13.78
CA ARG A 119 -15.02 8.70 -15.09
C ARG A 119 -13.60 9.19 -15.01
N ILE A 120 -12.71 8.54 -15.74
CA ILE A 120 -11.33 8.96 -15.89
C ILE A 120 -11.20 9.60 -17.28
N SER A 121 -10.76 10.85 -17.33
CA SER A 121 -10.56 11.56 -18.57
C SER A 121 -9.47 10.89 -19.42
N ARG A 122 -9.46 11.14 -20.75
CA ARG A 122 -8.38 10.66 -21.63
C ARG A 122 -7.01 11.16 -21.17
N LEU A 123 -6.95 12.40 -20.70
CA LEU A 123 -5.73 12.98 -20.12
C LEU A 123 -5.34 12.26 -18.81
N GLY A 124 -6.31 11.88 -17.97
CA GLY A 124 -6.09 11.09 -16.76
C GLY A 124 -5.49 9.71 -17.06
N TRP A 125 -5.99 9.02 -18.07
CA TRP A 125 -5.38 7.76 -18.53
C TRP A 125 -3.96 7.94 -19.06
N GLY A 126 -3.72 9.01 -19.83
CA GLY A 126 -2.37 9.36 -20.30
C GLY A 126 -1.42 9.66 -19.13
N ALA A 127 -1.90 10.35 -18.10
CA ALA A 127 -1.14 10.65 -16.89
C ALA A 127 -0.78 9.37 -16.10
N ILE A 128 -1.73 8.44 -15.93
CA ILE A 128 -1.49 7.13 -15.31
C ILE A 128 -0.46 6.34 -16.13
N ALA A 129 -0.63 6.29 -17.46
CA ALA A 129 0.31 5.59 -18.34
C ALA A 129 1.73 6.14 -18.25
N LEU A 130 1.89 7.47 -18.21
CA LEU A 130 3.18 8.14 -18.05
C LEU A 130 3.84 7.77 -16.70
N ALA A 131 3.07 7.81 -15.60
CA ALA A 131 3.58 7.49 -14.28
C ALA A 131 3.96 6.01 -14.16
N VAL A 132 3.15 5.09 -14.70
CA VAL A 132 3.45 3.65 -14.74
C VAL A 132 4.68 3.36 -15.60
N ALA A 133 4.79 4.01 -16.78
CA ALA A 133 5.98 3.87 -17.63
C ALA A 133 7.25 4.35 -16.90
N GLY A 134 7.19 5.52 -16.24
CA GLY A 134 8.30 6.02 -15.41
C GLY A 134 8.67 5.05 -14.28
N SER A 135 7.68 4.52 -13.55
CA SER A 135 7.91 3.53 -12.50
C SER A 135 8.55 2.25 -13.04
N THR A 136 8.12 1.79 -14.21
CA THR A 136 8.69 0.62 -14.89
C THR A 136 10.13 0.85 -15.33
N VAL A 137 10.43 2.01 -15.93
CA VAL A 137 11.80 2.38 -16.33
C VAL A 137 12.70 2.49 -15.10
N LEU A 138 12.22 3.12 -14.01
CA LEU A 138 12.94 3.20 -12.75
C LEU A 138 13.31 1.81 -12.20
N ALA A 139 12.39 0.87 -12.32
CA ALA A 139 12.60 -0.52 -11.91
C ALA A 139 13.73 -1.22 -12.68
N PHE A 140 13.86 -0.94 -13.96
CA PHE A 140 14.86 -1.56 -14.82
C PHE A 140 16.20 -0.81 -14.85
N ALA A 141 16.20 0.49 -14.60
CA ALA A 141 17.42 1.32 -14.56
C ALA A 141 18.39 0.87 -13.45
N GLY A 142 17.88 0.45 -12.29
CA GLY A 142 18.67 -0.03 -11.16
C GLY A 142 19.37 -1.39 -11.38
N GLY A 143 19.60 -1.83 -12.62
CA GLY A 143 20.34 -3.06 -12.95
C GLY A 143 19.60 -4.36 -12.68
N GLY A 144 18.30 -4.30 -12.39
CA GLY A 144 17.49 -5.44 -11.95
C GLY A 144 16.82 -6.24 -13.08
N ALA A 145 17.47 -6.47 -14.21
CA ALA A 145 16.91 -7.25 -15.35
C ALA A 145 16.80 -8.79 -15.08
N GLY A 146 16.76 -9.22 -13.82
CA GLY A 146 16.84 -10.62 -13.44
C GLY A 146 15.61 -11.20 -12.74
N GLY A 147 14.42 -10.59 -12.88
CA GLY A 147 13.23 -11.13 -12.24
C GLY A 147 12.74 -12.42 -12.88
N THR A 148 12.33 -13.39 -12.04
CA THR A 148 11.66 -14.60 -12.54
C THR A 148 10.22 -14.30 -12.94
N VAL A 149 9.69 -15.04 -13.92
CA VAL A 149 8.27 -14.95 -14.33
C VAL A 149 7.35 -15.15 -13.12
N GLY A 150 7.73 -16.09 -12.23
CA GLY A 150 6.99 -16.35 -10.99
C GLY A 150 6.96 -15.16 -10.03
N GLY A 151 8.12 -14.53 -9.77
CA GLY A 151 8.23 -13.34 -8.92
C GLY A 151 7.42 -12.17 -9.47
N ASN A 152 7.47 -11.95 -10.77
CA ASN A 152 6.69 -10.91 -11.44
C ASN A 152 5.18 -11.20 -11.37
N GLY A 153 4.76 -12.47 -11.51
CA GLY A 153 3.37 -12.90 -11.34
C GLY A 153 2.86 -12.65 -9.92
N LEU A 154 3.68 -12.94 -8.89
CA LEU A 154 3.34 -12.66 -7.49
C LEU A 154 3.15 -11.16 -7.24
N ALA A 155 4.02 -10.31 -7.79
CA ALA A 155 3.89 -8.86 -7.67
C ALA A 155 2.59 -8.33 -8.31
N LEU A 156 2.23 -8.82 -9.50
CA LEU A 156 0.97 -8.46 -10.18
C LEU A 156 -0.26 -8.95 -9.41
N ALA A 157 -0.23 -10.17 -8.89
CA ALA A 157 -1.30 -10.69 -8.03
C ALA A 157 -1.43 -9.86 -6.74
N GLY A 158 -0.32 -9.44 -6.16
CA GLY A 158 -0.27 -8.49 -5.04
C GLY A 158 -0.89 -7.14 -5.40
N ALA A 159 -0.65 -6.62 -6.61
CA ALA A 159 -1.26 -5.40 -7.11
C ALA A 159 -2.79 -5.52 -7.21
N ALA A 160 -3.29 -6.63 -7.77
CA ALA A 160 -4.73 -6.88 -7.86
C ALA A 160 -5.38 -6.99 -6.47
N ALA A 161 -4.71 -7.64 -5.53
CA ALA A 161 -5.19 -7.78 -4.15
C ALA A 161 -5.30 -6.43 -3.44
N VAL A 162 -4.28 -5.56 -3.52
CA VAL A 162 -4.34 -4.23 -2.88
C VAL A 162 -5.31 -3.30 -3.59
N ALA A 163 -5.54 -3.46 -4.89
CA ALA A 163 -6.59 -2.74 -5.61
C ALA A 163 -7.98 -3.10 -5.07
N ALA A 164 -8.26 -4.39 -4.86
CA ALA A 164 -9.51 -4.83 -4.24
C ALA A 164 -9.68 -4.25 -2.83
N TYR A 165 -8.63 -4.30 -1.99
CA TYR A 165 -8.60 -3.65 -0.68
C TYR A 165 -8.97 -2.16 -0.78
N THR A 166 -8.38 -1.42 -1.72
CA THR A 166 -8.60 0.02 -1.91
C THR A 166 -10.04 0.32 -2.33
N LEU A 167 -10.60 -0.47 -3.25
CA LEU A 167 -11.99 -0.30 -3.72
C LEU A 167 -13.02 -0.63 -2.64
N ILE A 168 -12.83 -1.72 -1.89
CA ILE A 168 -13.66 -2.06 -0.73
C ILE A 168 -13.55 -0.95 0.33
N GLY A 169 -12.33 -0.46 0.57
CA GLY A 169 -12.08 0.66 1.46
C GLY A 169 -12.87 1.90 1.03
N ARG A 170 -12.88 2.25 -0.25
CA ARG A 170 -13.69 3.37 -0.76
C ARG A 170 -15.17 3.22 -0.39
N TYR A 171 -15.74 2.04 -0.64
CA TYR A 171 -17.14 1.76 -0.33
C TYR A 171 -17.43 1.88 1.17
N GLN A 172 -16.63 1.26 2.01
CA GLN A 172 -16.82 1.26 3.46
C GLN A 172 -16.58 2.64 4.09
N ARG A 173 -15.69 3.45 3.51
CA ARG A 173 -15.37 4.80 3.99
C ARG A 173 -16.47 5.83 3.71
N GLU A 174 -17.52 5.48 3.00
CA GLU A 174 -18.69 6.34 2.83
C GLU A 174 -19.49 6.47 4.13
N HIS A 175 -19.52 5.44 4.97
CA HIS A 175 -20.32 5.40 6.20
C HIS A 175 -19.55 5.01 7.47
N LEU A 176 -18.43 4.28 7.36
CA LEU A 176 -17.59 3.97 8.51
C LEU A 176 -16.49 5.02 8.72
N SER A 177 -16.17 5.32 9.96
CA SER A 177 -14.99 6.12 10.30
C SER A 177 -13.70 5.37 9.90
N THR A 178 -12.60 6.11 9.68
CA THR A 178 -11.30 5.48 9.41
C THR A 178 -10.93 4.50 10.52
N THR A 179 -11.14 4.92 11.77
CA THR A 179 -10.76 4.16 12.94
C THR A 179 -11.47 2.81 13.01
N VAL A 180 -12.79 2.77 12.81
CA VAL A 180 -13.57 1.53 12.85
C VAL A 180 -13.24 0.65 11.64
N TYR A 181 -13.20 1.23 10.43
CA TYR A 181 -12.83 0.51 9.21
C TYR A 181 -11.45 -0.14 9.32
N THR A 182 -10.42 0.64 9.69
CA THR A 182 -9.05 0.11 9.77
C THR A 182 -8.88 -0.89 10.91
N ALA A 183 -9.56 -0.72 12.04
CA ALA A 183 -9.52 -1.70 13.13
C ALA A 183 -10.08 -3.06 12.69
N LEU A 184 -11.25 -3.10 12.03
CA LEU A 184 -11.82 -4.33 11.49
C LEU A 184 -10.93 -4.96 10.42
N THR A 185 -10.50 -4.15 9.45
CA THR A 185 -9.71 -4.61 8.30
C THR A 185 -8.34 -5.12 8.71
N TYR A 186 -7.62 -4.41 9.59
CA TYR A 186 -6.28 -4.84 10.02
C TYR A 186 -6.33 -6.03 10.97
N THR A 187 -7.38 -6.14 11.78
CA THR A 187 -7.60 -7.35 12.60
C THR A 187 -7.84 -8.56 11.70
N ALA A 188 -8.70 -8.45 10.69
CA ALA A 188 -8.93 -9.52 9.73
C ALA A 188 -7.66 -9.85 8.92
N CYS A 189 -6.87 -8.85 8.54
CA CYS A 189 -5.58 -9.03 7.88
C CYS A 189 -4.62 -9.84 8.77
N LEU A 190 -4.47 -9.47 10.04
CA LEU A 190 -3.63 -10.20 11.00
C LEU A 190 -4.08 -11.64 11.15
N ILE A 191 -5.39 -11.88 11.32
CA ILE A 191 -5.94 -13.25 11.44
C ILE A 191 -5.60 -14.05 10.18
N THR A 192 -5.77 -13.46 9.00
CA THR A 192 -5.44 -14.13 7.73
C THR A 192 -3.96 -14.47 7.63
N LEU A 193 -3.06 -13.56 8.02
CA LEU A 193 -1.61 -13.82 8.03
C LEU A 193 -1.25 -14.94 9.01
N LEU A 194 -1.82 -14.93 10.22
CA LEU A 194 -1.59 -16.02 11.20
C LEU A 194 -2.10 -17.37 10.69
N VAL A 195 -3.23 -17.39 9.96
CA VAL A 195 -3.72 -18.61 9.31
C VAL A 195 -2.73 -19.06 8.23
N LEU A 196 -2.22 -18.15 7.40
CA LEU A 196 -1.22 -18.46 6.38
C LEU A 196 0.09 -18.97 7.00
N ASP A 197 0.57 -18.35 8.10
CA ASP A 197 1.74 -18.85 8.85
C ASP A 197 1.50 -20.29 9.34
N GLY A 198 0.33 -20.57 9.90
CA GLY A 198 -0.04 -21.91 10.36
C GLY A 198 -0.13 -22.95 9.25
N VAL A 199 -0.75 -22.60 8.12
CA VAL A 199 -0.90 -23.51 6.97
C VAL A 199 0.44 -23.79 6.28
N THR A 200 1.32 -22.79 6.21
CA THR A 200 2.66 -22.95 5.60
C THR A 200 3.68 -23.55 6.56
N GLY A 201 3.33 -23.76 7.85
CA GLY A 201 4.26 -24.21 8.86
C GLY A 201 5.34 -23.19 9.23
N THR A 202 5.10 -21.91 8.93
CA THR A 202 6.06 -20.82 9.21
C THR A 202 6.06 -20.48 10.69
N ALA A 203 7.20 -20.64 11.37
CA ALA A 203 7.32 -20.33 12.78
C ALA A 203 7.29 -18.81 12.99
N VAL A 204 6.26 -18.32 13.70
CA VAL A 204 6.10 -16.90 14.03
C VAL A 204 7.01 -16.48 15.18
N TRP A 205 7.42 -17.41 16.03
CA TRP A 205 8.23 -17.16 17.23
C TRP A 205 9.69 -17.59 17.01
N GLY A 206 10.58 -17.07 17.90
CA GLY A 206 12.00 -17.46 17.88
C GLY A 206 12.90 -16.52 17.06
N TRP A 207 12.34 -15.48 16.48
CA TRP A 207 13.11 -14.49 15.72
C TRP A 207 13.74 -13.45 16.63
N PRO A 208 14.94 -12.90 16.26
CA PRO A 208 15.64 -11.89 17.05
C PRO A 208 14.79 -10.64 17.33
N PRO A 209 15.04 -9.92 18.45
CA PRO A 209 14.33 -8.67 18.78
C PRO A 209 14.32 -7.62 17.67
N ARG A 210 15.35 -7.62 16.83
CA ARG A 210 15.45 -6.75 15.65
C ARG A 210 14.25 -6.91 14.71
N GLU A 211 13.76 -8.13 14.48
CA GLU A 211 12.63 -8.38 13.59
C GLU A 211 11.32 -7.79 14.16
N TRP A 212 11.17 -7.84 15.48
CA TRP A 212 10.07 -7.18 16.16
C TRP A 212 10.12 -5.66 16.01
N LEU A 213 11.32 -5.06 16.11
CA LEU A 213 11.52 -3.61 15.89
C LEU A 213 11.25 -3.22 14.44
N ILE A 214 11.67 -4.03 13.47
CA ILE A 214 11.34 -3.83 12.05
C ILE A 214 9.81 -3.88 11.87
N GLY A 215 9.14 -4.87 12.44
CA GLY A 215 7.69 -4.98 12.45
C GLY A 215 7.01 -3.74 13.04
N LEU A 216 7.51 -3.22 14.16
CA LEU A 216 7.03 -1.99 14.79
C LEU A 216 7.22 -0.77 13.85
N GLY A 217 8.38 -0.62 13.25
CA GLY A 217 8.65 0.44 12.27
C GLY A 217 7.67 0.38 11.08
N LEU A 218 7.48 -0.82 10.52
CA LEU A 218 6.50 -1.06 9.45
C LEU A 218 5.06 -0.74 9.91
N ALA A 219 4.70 -1.08 11.14
CA ALA A 219 3.39 -0.77 11.70
C ALA A 219 3.15 0.74 11.81
N VAL A 220 4.10 1.47 12.41
CA VAL A 220 3.96 2.90 12.68
C VAL A 220 4.00 3.70 11.37
N PHE A 221 5.07 3.54 10.59
CA PHE A 221 5.29 4.36 9.39
C PHE A 221 4.44 3.88 8.22
N CYS A 222 4.47 2.59 7.91
CA CYS A 222 3.87 2.12 6.68
C CYS A 222 2.39 1.76 6.82
N THR A 223 1.92 1.31 8.00
CA THR A 223 0.51 0.97 8.18
C THR A 223 -0.27 2.12 8.82
N LEU A 224 0.10 2.58 10.01
CA LEU A 224 -0.67 3.63 10.69
C LEU A 224 -0.53 4.99 9.98
N MET A 225 0.68 5.39 9.61
CA MET A 225 0.91 6.63 8.88
C MET A 225 0.71 6.47 7.36
N GLY A 226 0.93 5.29 6.79
CA GLY A 226 0.69 5.01 5.37
C GLY A 226 -0.75 4.60 5.06
N HIS A 227 -1.05 3.30 5.16
CA HIS A 227 -2.35 2.74 4.76
C HIS A 227 -3.56 3.35 5.48
N SER A 228 -3.43 3.75 6.76
CA SER A 228 -4.54 4.40 7.46
C SER A 228 -4.83 5.79 6.93
N LEU A 229 -3.79 6.56 6.55
CA LEU A 229 -3.99 7.86 5.90
C LEU A 229 -4.55 7.69 4.49
N PHE A 230 -4.13 6.67 3.73
CA PHE A 230 -4.76 6.34 2.44
C PHE A 230 -6.24 6.03 2.63
N SER A 231 -6.59 5.16 3.57
CA SER A 231 -7.97 4.84 3.90
C SER A 231 -8.78 6.07 4.33
N TRP A 232 -8.15 7.00 5.06
CA TRP A 232 -8.77 8.27 5.40
C TRP A 232 -9.04 9.12 4.15
N CYS A 233 -8.07 9.20 3.25
CA CYS A 233 -8.17 9.96 2.00
C CYS A 233 -9.25 9.42 1.05
N LEU A 234 -9.56 8.12 1.09
CA LEU A 234 -10.60 7.51 0.25
C LEU A 234 -12.00 8.10 0.47
N ARG A 235 -12.25 8.80 1.56
CA ARG A 235 -13.50 9.53 1.77
C ARG A 235 -13.55 10.85 1.00
N GLU A 236 -12.41 11.49 0.85
CA GLU A 236 -12.29 12.86 0.32
C GLU A 236 -11.80 12.89 -1.15
N LEU A 237 -11.11 11.85 -1.58
CA LEU A 237 -10.46 11.73 -2.89
C LEU A 237 -10.90 10.45 -3.60
N SER A 238 -10.82 10.43 -4.93
CA SER A 238 -11.11 9.21 -5.68
C SER A 238 -10.08 8.10 -5.39
N PRO A 239 -10.48 6.82 -5.42
CA PRO A 239 -9.55 5.70 -5.27
C PRO A 239 -8.41 5.75 -6.28
N ALA A 240 -8.72 6.11 -7.54
CA ALA A 240 -7.74 6.23 -8.59
C ALA A 240 -6.70 7.33 -8.29
N TYR A 241 -7.13 8.46 -7.69
CA TYR A 241 -6.20 9.51 -7.27
C TYR A 241 -5.29 9.06 -6.14
N VAL A 242 -5.84 8.37 -5.12
CA VAL A 242 -5.06 7.84 -4.00
C VAL A 242 -4.02 6.84 -4.50
N SER A 243 -4.40 5.91 -5.39
CA SER A 243 -3.47 4.94 -5.95
C SER A 243 -2.45 5.56 -6.90
N ALA A 244 -2.83 6.57 -7.71
CA ALA A 244 -1.89 7.28 -8.55
C ALA A 244 -0.81 8.01 -7.74
N ALA A 245 -1.17 8.63 -6.62
CA ALA A 245 -0.21 9.29 -5.74
C ALA A 245 0.82 8.33 -5.15
N LYS A 246 0.47 7.07 -4.92
CA LYS A 246 1.38 6.03 -4.42
C LYS A 246 2.49 5.69 -5.42
N LEU A 247 2.33 6.00 -6.71
CA LEU A 247 3.41 5.86 -7.70
C LEU A 247 4.64 6.72 -7.36
N CYS A 248 4.52 7.70 -6.49
CA CYS A 248 5.66 8.45 -5.96
C CYS A 248 6.50 7.64 -4.92
N GLU A 249 5.99 6.53 -4.38
CA GLU A 249 6.70 5.74 -3.37
C GLU A 249 8.08 5.27 -3.85
N PRO A 250 8.25 4.69 -5.05
CA PRO A 250 9.56 4.30 -5.55
C PRO A 250 10.56 5.46 -5.66
N VAL A 251 10.08 6.65 -6.03
CA VAL A 251 10.92 7.86 -6.13
C VAL A 251 11.43 8.28 -4.76
N PHE A 252 10.55 8.32 -3.76
CA PHE A 252 10.95 8.62 -2.39
C PHE A 252 11.85 7.53 -1.79
N ALA A 253 11.59 6.26 -2.12
CA ALA A 253 12.43 5.15 -1.68
C ALA A 253 13.85 5.26 -2.26
N ALA A 254 14.00 5.63 -3.55
CA ALA A 254 15.30 5.85 -4.18
C ALA A 254 16.07 7.02 -3.52
N VAL A 255 15.39 8.14 -3.23
CA VAL A 255 16.00 9.27 -2.50
C VAL A 255 16.46 8.85 -1.11
N LEU A 256 15.64 8.09 -0.38
CA LEU A 256 15.99 7.59 0.96
C LEU A 256 17.16 6.60 0.90
N ALA A 257 17.22 5.73 -0.12
CA ALA A 257 18.34 4.82 -0.34
C ALA A 257 19.63 5.60 -0.61
N GLY A 258 19.56 6.66 -1.41
CA GLY A 258 20.69 7.57 -1.63
C GLY A 258 21.22 8.18 -0.34
N ILE A 259 20.33 8.68 0.52
CA ILE A 259 20.69 9.32 1.80
C ILE A 259 21.24 8.29 2.80
N LEU A 260 20.62 7.11 2.90
CA LEU A 260 20.95 6.13 3.94
C LEU A 260 22.09 5.18 3.55
N PHE A 261 22.23 4.88 2.27
CA PHE A 261 23.20 3.91 1.76
C PHE A 261 24.29 4.54 0.87
N GLY A 262 24.17 5.85 0.57
CA GLY A 262 25.10 6.53 -0.35
C GLY A 262 24.90 6.10 -1.81
N GLU A 263 23.78 5.47 -2.14
CA GLU A 263 23.46 5.05 -3.51
C GLU A 263 23.06 6.29 -4.33
N ILE A 264 23.95 6.76 -5.20
CA ILE A 264 23.65 7.93 -6.06
C ILE A 264 22.82 7.42 -7.25
N PRO A 265 21.58 7.89 -7.43
CA PRO A 265 20.75 7.49 -8.55
C PRO A 265 21.43 7.87 -9.89
N ASP A 266 21.37 6.96 -10.85
CA ASP A 266 21.89 7.22 -12.18
C ASP A 266 21.00 8.19 -13.00
N PRO A 267 21.44 8.70 -14.15
CA PRO A 267 20.63 9.60 -14.96
C PRO A 267 19.29 9.02 -15.42
N ALA A 268 19.20 7.69 -15.65
CA ALA A 268 17.97 7.03 -16.03
C ALA A 268 16.98 6.99 -14.87
N GLU A 269 17.46 6.82 -13.65
CA GLU A 269 16.64 6.88 -12.44
C GLU A 269 16.08 8.29 -12.19
N TRP A 270 16.86 9.35 -12.43
CA TRP A 270 16.39 10.73 -12.37
C TRP A 270 15.32 11.02 -13.42
N ILE A 271 15.52 10.59 -14.68
CA ILE A 271 14.56 10.79 -15.77
C ILE A 271 13.25 10.05 -15.44
N SER A 272 13.35 8.79 -15.07
CA SER A 272 12.17 7.96 -14.74
C SER A 272 11.41 8.46 -13.53
N GLY A 273 12.12 8.89 -12.48
CA GLY A 273 11.51 9.56 -11.32
C GLY A 273 10.78 10.84 -11.72
N GLY A 274 11.36 11.65 -12.62
CA GLY A 274 10.73 12.82 -13.20
C GLY A 274 9.45 12.48 -13.99
N MET A 275 9.44 11.38 -14.75
CA MET A 275 8.23 10.90 -15.46
C MET A 275 7.12 10.50 -14.46
N VAL A 276 7.46 9.80 -13.39
CA VAL A 276 6.50 9.44 -12.32
C VAL A 276 5.87 10.69 -11.73
N LEU A 277 6.70 11.63 -11.29
CA LEU A 277 6.21 12.87 -10.67
C LEU A 277 5.36 13.70 -11.65
N ALA A 278 5.78 13.83 -12.91
CA ALA A 278 5.03 14.53 -13.95
C ALA A 278 3.67 13.85 -14.19
N GLY A 279 3.62 12.53 -14.28
CA GLY A 279 2.38 11.77 -14.44
C GLY A 279 1.42 11.99 -13.28
N VAL A 280 1.90 11.89 -12.03
CA VAL A 280 1.08 12.11 -10.83
C VAL A 280 0.58 13.56 -10.76
N LEU A 281 1.42 14.55 -11.05
CA LEU A 281 1.02 15.95 -11.09
C LEU A 281 -0.03 16.21 -12.17
N LEU A 282 0.16 15.65 -13.37
CA LEU A 282 -0.82 15.74 -14.47
C LEU A 282 -2.15 15.10 -14.07
N TYR A 283 -2.14 13.91 -13.45
CA TYR A 283 -3.35 13.28 -12.96
C TYR A 283 -4.05 14.13 -11.89
N THR A 284 -3.27 14.73 -10.98
CA THR A 284 -3.78 15.68 -9.98
C THR A 284 -4.52 16.85 -10.62
N TYR A 285 -4.07 17.31 -11.78
CA TYR A 285 -4.71 18.39 -12.53
C TYR A 285 -6.04 17.96 -13.15
N THR A 286 -6.17 16.71 -13.58
CA THR A 286 -7.40 16.16 -14.18
C THR A 286 -8.52 15.91 -13.18
N GLU A 287 -8.19 15.81 -11.89
CA GLU A 287 -9.13 15.57 -10.77
C GLU A 287 -9.70 16.90 -10.18
N ARG A 288 -9.42 18.04 -10.80
CA ARG A 288 -10.04 19.33 -10.44
C ARG A 288 -11.43 19.41 -11.03
#